data_e6c78930ed7867ec0443a34c581fca7a
#
_entry.id   e6c78930ed7867ec0443a34c581fca7a
#
_cell.length_a   1.000
_cell.length_b   1.000
_cell.length_c   1.000
_cell.angle_alpha   90.00
_cell.angle_beta   90.00
_cell.angle_gamma   90.00
#
_symmetry.space_group_name_H-M   'P 1'
#
loop_
_entity.id
_entity.type
_entity.pdbx_description
1 polymer ?
#
loop_
_entity_poly.entity_id
_entity_poly.type
_entity_poly.pdbx_seq_one_letter_code
_entity_poly.pdbx_strand_id
1 'polypeptide(L)'
;MATGAATLTVPCSMGRRPKRSSQRRGSGSASLSVRASSDANTVTLLDYGAGNVRSVRNAIRHLGFGIRDVRSPEDILAADRLVFPGVGAFGSAMDVLNGTGMADALREYIQKDRPFLGICLGLQLLFDSSEENGPVSGLGVIPGVVRRFDSSKGLIVPHIGWNALE
;
A
#
# COMPACT_ATOMS: atom_id res chain seq x y z
N MET A 1 3.53 -16.89 -14.79
CA MET A 1 3.09 -16.18 -13.58
C MET A 1 4.13 -16.44 -12.49
N ALA A 2 4.95 -15.47 -12.20
CA ALA A 2 6.01 -15.60 -11.19
C ALA A 2 5.62 -14.77 -9.98
N THR A 3 5.16 -15.39 -8.91
CA THR A 3 4.98 -14.75 -7.61
C THR A 3 6.28 -14.92 -6.83
N GLY A 4 7.13 -13.89 -6.85
CA GLY A 4 8.32 -13.81 -6.01
C GLY A 4 7.99 -13.06 -4.73
N ALA A 5 8.29 -13.63 -3.56
CA ALA A 5 8.30 -12.88 -2.32
C ALA A 5 9.65 -12.14 -2.20
N ALA A 6 9.61 -10.84 -1.94
CA ALA A 6 10.80 -10.05 -1.65
C ALA A 6 10.96 -9.93 -0.14
N THR A 7 12.17 -10.23 0.37
CA THR A 7 12.52 -9.99 1.78
C THR A 7 13.11 -8.59 1.91
N LEU A 8 12.52 -7.79 2.80
CA LEU A 8 12.95 -6.42 3.07
C LEU A 8 13.51 -6.30 4.48
N THR A 9 14.72 -5.74 4.58
CA THR A 9 15.26 -5.23 5.84
C THR A 9 15.27 -3.70 5.74
N VAL A 10 14.42 -3.02 6.50
CA VAL A 10 14.40 -1.55 6.58
C VAL A 10 15.03 -1.13 7.90
N PRO A 11 16.06 -0.26 7.92
CA PRO A 11 16.60 0.28 9.17
C PRO A 11 15.61 1.26 9.78
N CYS A 12 15.16 0.98 10.99
CA CYS A 12 14.30 1.86 11.80
C CYS A 12 15.15 3.01 12.39
N SER A 13 15.03 4.22 11.87
CA SER A 13 15.61 5.42 12.49
C SER A 13 14.59 6.06 13.43
N MET A 14 14.83 5.95 14.75
CA MET A 14 14.04 6.63 15.77
C MET A 14 14.30 8.14 15.73
N GLY A 15 13.37 8.90 15.17
CA GLY A 15 13.32 10.37 15.25
C GLY A 15 12.72 10.82 16.57
N ARG A 16 13.43 11.75 17.28
CA ARG A 16 13.05 12.32 18.58
C ARG A 16 11.80 13.21 18.44
N ARG A 17 10.83 13.06 19.36
CA ARG A 17 9.65 13.93 19.50
C ARG A 17 10.06 15.34 19.95
N PRO A 18 9.54 16.43 19.33
CA PRO A 18 9.66 17.78 19.90
C PRO A 18 8.63 18.03 21.00
N LYS A 19 9.05 18.84 21.98
CA LYS A 19 8.28 19.23 23.17
C LYS A 19 7.17 20.22 22.81
N ARG A 20 6.01 20.03 23.42
CA ARG A 20 4.79 20.84 23.36
C ARG A 20 5.02 22.19 24.06
N SER A 21 4.84 23.32 23.37
CA SER A 21 4.66 24.64 23.97
C SER A 21 3.17 25.03 23.96
N SER A 22 2.68 25.43 25.12
CA SER A 22 1.32 25.92 25.35
C SER A 22 1.16 27.37 24.87
N GLN A 23 0.16 27.67 24.05
CA GLN A 23 -0.37 29.04 23.96
C GLN A 23 -1.91 29.03 23.86
N ARG A 24 -2.50 30.01 24.59
CA ARG A 24 -3.90 30.16 24.93
C ARG A 24 -4.67 31.02 23.91
N ARG A 25 -5.96 30.68 23.74
CA ARG A 25 -7.17 31.50 23.52
C ARG A 25 -7.30 32.34 22.25
N GLY A 26 -8.30 31.99 21.49
CA GLY A 26 -9.03 32.81 20.54
C GLY A 26 -10.40 32.18 20.28
N SER A 27 -11.45 32.77 20.82
CA SER A 27 -12.85 32.35 20.62
C SER A 27 -13.30 32.72 19.21
N GLY A 28 -13.58 31.72 18.39
CA GLY A 28 -14.23 31.85 17.09
C GLY A 28 -15.17 30.67 16.92
N SER A 29 -16.47 30.93 17.08
CA SER A 29 -17.54 29.99 16.82
C SER A 29 -17.62 29.73 15.32
N ALA A 30 -16.93 28.67 14.87
CA ALA A 30 -17.17 28.04 13.58
C ALA A 30 -17.84 26.71 13.87
N SER A 31 -19.05 26.53 13.37
CA SER A 31 -19.80 25.28 13.41
C SER A 31 -18.99 24.22 12.61
N LEU A 32 -18.12 23.52 13.29
CA LEU A 32 -17.52 22.28 12.79
C LEU A 32 -18.62 21.23 12.73
N SER A 33 -19.13 20.97 11.55
CA SER A 33 -19.93 19.79 11.28
C SER A 33 -19.06 18.57 11.63
N VAL A 34 -19.40 17.95 12.76
CA VAL A 34 -18.78 16.70 13.22
C VAL A 34 -19.08 15.61 12.19
N ARG A 35 -18.17 15.43 11.23
CA ARG A 35 -18.02 14.19 10.50
C ARG A 35 -17.11 13.28 11.32
N ALA A 36 -17.56 12.86 12.46
CA ALA A 36 -16.80 11.96 13.31
C ALA A 36 -17.75 10.89 13.83
N SER A 37 -17.56 9.68 13.39
CA SER A 37 -17.62 8.43 14.14
C SER A 37 -17.79 7.15 13.31
N SER A 38 -18.02 7.22 11.99
CA SER A 38 -18.10 6.01 11.15
C SER A 38 -16.74 5.60 10.51
N ASP A 39 -15.80 6.52 10.41
CA ASP A 39 -14.54 6.29 9.67
C ASP A 39 -13.44 5.60 10.51
N ALA A 40 -13.48 5.71 11.84
CA ALA A 40 -12.47 5.12 12.72
C ALA A 40 -12.31 3.59 12.57
N ASN A 41 -13.34 2.91 12.09
CA ASN A 41 -13.36 1.46 11.90
C ASN A 41 -13.47 1.05 10.42
N THR A 42 -13.04 1.90 9.50
CA THR A 42 -13.11 1.65 8.06
C THR A 42 -11.71 1.54 7.46
N VAL A 43 -11.52 0.55 6.59
CA VAL A 43 -10.32 0.35 5.76
C VAL A 43 -10.65 0.71 4.34
N THR A 44 -9.86 1.55 3.71
CA THR A 44 -9.95 1.83 2.28
C THR A 44 -9.18 0.76 1.52
N LEU A 45 -9.81 0.15 0.54
CA LEU A 45 -9.27 -0.96 -0.25
C LEU A 45 -9.10 -0.53 -1.69
N LEU A 46 -7.86 -0.56 -2.19
CA LEU A 46 -7.56 -0.30 -3.59
C LEU A 46 -7.69 -1.60 -4.39
N ASP A 47 -8.78 -1.68 -5.15
CA ASP A 47 -9.05 -2.77 -6.09
C ASP A 47 -9.01 -2.21 -7.52
N TYR A 48 -7.91 -2.48 -8.23
CA TYR A 48 -7.72 -2.02 -9.62
C TYR A 48 -8.11 -3.09 -10.65
N GLY A 49 -8.90 -4.10 -10.24
CA GLY A 49 -9.39 -5.18 -11.10
C GLY A 49 -8.45 -6.38 -11.18
N ALA A 50 -7.41 -6.45 -10.36
CA ALA A 50 -6.46 -7.55 -10.33
C ALA A 50 -6.69 -8.44 -9.10
N GLY A 51 -7.37 -9.56 -9.27
CA GLY A 51 -7.22 -10.79 -8.54
C GLY A 51 -7.89 -10.94 -7.17
N ASN A 52 -7.28 -11.65 -6.25
CA ASN A 52 -7.90 -12.26 -5.06
C ASN A 52 -8.30 -11.26 -3.95
N VAL A 53 -8.95 -10.16 -4.33
CA VAL A 53 -9.43 -9.11 -3.41
C VAL A 53 -10.49 -9.65 -2.44
N ARG A 54 -11.24 -10.70 -2.85
CA ARG A 54 -12.29 -11.31 -2.01
C ARG A 54 -11.75 -11.85 -0.70
N SER A 55 -10.60 -12.53 -0.73
CA SER A 55 -9.96 -13.06 0.49
C SER A 55 -9.53 -11.94 1.44
N VAL A 56 -8.96 -10.87 0.89
CA VAL A 56 -8.57 -9.69 1.67
C VAL A 56 -9.79 -9.01 2.28
N ARG A 57 -10.88 -8.85 1.52
CA ARG A 57 -12.16 -8.33 2.03
C ARG A 57 -12.71 -9.15 3.19
N ASN A 58 -12.66 -10.48 3.06
CA ASN A 58 -13.15 -11.38 4.11
C ASN A 58 -12.29 -11.25 5.37
N ALA A 59 -10.97 -11.16 5.24
CA ALA A 59 -10.07 -10.95 6.37
C ALA A 59 -10.33 -9.61 7.08
N ILE A 60 -10.49 -8.52 6.33
CA ILE A 60 -10.81 -7.19 6.88
C ILE A 60 -12.13 -7.24 7.67
N ARG A 61 -13.18 -7.85 7.08
CA ARG A 61 -14.49 -8.00 7.75
C ARG A 61 -14.42 -8.89 8.98
N HIS A 62 -13.64 -9.96 8.93
CA HIS A 62 -13.44 -10.86 10.07
C HIS A 62 -12.80 -10.14 11.26
N LEU A 63 -11.94 -9.17 11.00
CA LEU A 63 -11.34 -8.30 12.02
C LEU A 63 -12.30 -7.20 12.52
N GLY A 64 -13.54 -7.14 12.03
CA GLY A 64 -14.55 -6.18 12.46
C GLY A 64 -14.47 -4.81 11.78
N PHE A 65 -13.70 -4.66 10.69
CA PHE A 65 -13.60 -3.41 9.97
C PHE A 65 -14.60 -3.32 8.80
N GLY A 66 -15.14 -2.12 8.58
CA GLY A 66 -15.83 -1.74 7.36
C GLY A 66 -14.84 -1.59 6.19
N ILE A 67 -15.35 -1.64 4.96
CA ILE A 67 -14.54 -1.47 3.76
C ILE A 67 -15.12 -0.35 2.91
N ARG A 68 -14.24 0.55 2.48
CA ARG A 68 -14.51 1.55 1.44
C ARG A 68 -13.65 1.21 0.22
N ASP A 69 -14.28 1.08 -0.94
CA ASP A 69 -13.57 0.84 -2.18
C ASP A 69 -13.05 2.14 -2.79
N VAL A 70 -11.81 2.10 -3.29
CA VAL A 70 -11.24 3.18 -4.10
C VAL A 70 -11.89 3.17 -5.47
N ARG A 71 -12.39 4.32 -5.91
CA ARG A 71 -12.96 4.54 -7.24
C ARG A 71 -12.21 5.62 -8.02
N SER A 72 -11.53 6.50 -7.30
CA SER A 72 -10.77 7.61 -7.85
C SER A 72 -9.50 7.89 -7.04
N PRO A 73 -8.54 8.65 -7.60
CA PRO A 73 -7.35 9.10 -6.86
C PRO A 73 -7.67 9.83 -5.56
N GLU A 74 -8.77 10.59 -5.51
CA GLU A 74 -9.21 11.35 -4.33
C GLU A 74 -9.60 10.43 -3.17
N ASP A 75 -10.15 9.24 -3.46
CA ASP A 75 -10.48 8.24 -2.44
C ASP A 75 -9.23 7.72 -1.74
N ILE A 76 -8.11 7.58 -2.47
CA ILE A 76 -6.80 7.25 -1.91
C ILE A 76 -6.34 8.35 -0.98
N LEU A 77 -6.37 9.60 -1.45
CA LEU A 77 -5.93 10.76 -0.68
C LEU A 77 -6.81 11.03 0.56
N ALA A 78 -8.06 10.63 0.54
CA ALA A 78 -9.00 10.75 1.67
C ALA A 78 -8.93 9.59 2.66
N ALA A 79 -8.23 8.48 2.33
CA ALA A 79 -8.20 7.29 3.17
C ALA A 79 -7.47 7.52 4.50
N ASP A 80 -8.02 7.06 5.62
CA ASP A 80 -7.34 7.04 6.92
C ASP A 80 -6.34 5.90 7.02
N ARG A 81 -6.65 4.77 6.40
CA ARG A 81 -5.79 3.60 6.24
C ARG A 81 -6.07 2.92 4.92
N LEU A 82 -5.02 2.56 4.19
CA LEU A 82 -5.11 2.02 2.84
C LEU A 82 -4.53 0.61 2.79
N VAL A 83 -5.29 -0.33 2.22
CA VAL A 83 -4.82 -1.67 1.88
C VAL A 83 -4.77 -1.81 0.38
N PHE A 84 -3.61 -2.22 -0.11
CA PHE A 84 -3.31 -2.36 -1.54
C PHE A 84 -2.89 -3.80 -1.85
N PRO A 85 -3.83 -4.70 -2.10
CA PRO A 85 -3.54 -6.03 -2.60
C PRO A 85 -3.25 -5.98 -4.10
N GLY A 86 -2.49 -6.94 -4.60
CA GLY A 86 -2.27 -7.08 -6.02
C GLY A 86 -1.90 -8.50 -6.41
N VAL A 87 -2.34 -8.92 -7.59
CA VAL A 87 -1.91 -10.15 -8.27
C VAL A 87 -1.78 -9.87 -9.76
N GLY A 88 -1.02 -10.71 -10.48
CA GLY A 88 -0.82 -10.58 -11.92
C GLY A 88 0.54 -10.02 -12.28
N ALA A 89 0.66 -9.45 -13.48
CA ALA A 89 1.91 -8.94 -14.01
C ALA A 89 2.17 -7.49 -13.54
N PHE A 90 3.42 -7.23 -13.17
CA PHE A 90 3.86 -5.92 -12.68
C PHE A 90 3.58 -4.79 -13.68
N GLY A 91 3.93 -4.98 -14.97
CA GLY A 91 3.72 -3.96 -16.00
C GLY A 91 2.25 -3.61 -16.21
N SER A 92 1.38 -4.64 -16.31
CA SER A 92 -0.06 -4.40 -16.48
C SER A 92 -0.67 -3.65 -15.31
N ALA A 93 -0.23 -3.92 -14.09
CA ALA A 93 -0.68 -3.17 -12.92
C ALA A 93 -0.24 -1.71 -12.97
N MET A 94 1.02 -1.44 -13.34
CA MET A 94 1.53 -0.07 -13.49
C MET A 94 0.80 0.70 -14.60
N ASP A 95 0.47 0.05 -15.72
CA ASP A 95 -0.31 0.66 -16.80
C ASP A 95 -1.69 1.14 -16.31
N VAL A 96 -2.39 0.30 -15.54
CA VAL A 96 -3.69 0.66 -14.96
C VAL A 96 -3.55 1.81 -13.96
N LEU A 97 -2.58 1.74 -13.04
CA LEU A 97 -2.37 2.78 -12.03
C LEU A 97 -2.01 4.13 -12.65
N ASN A 98 -1.15 4.13 -13.68
CA ASN A 98 -0.78 5.35 -14.40
C ASN A 98 -1.96 5.88 -15.21
N GLY A 99 -2.67 5.02 -15.94
CA GLY A 99 -3.81 5.40 -16.78
C GLY A 99 -4.99 5.97 -15.99
N THR A 100 -5.13 5.60 -14.71
CA THR A 100 -6.20 6.09 -13.82
C THR A 100 -5.76 7.23 -12.91
N GLY A 101 -4.49 7.63 -12.91
CA GLY A 101 -3.93 8.64 -12.01
C GLY A 101 -3.74 8.16 -10.56
N MET A 102 -4.00 6.88 -10.28
CA MET A 102 -3.85 6.31 -8.93
C MET A 102 -2.40 6.21 -8.49
N ALA A 103 -1.45 6.12 -9.45
CA ALA A 103 -0.02 6.04 -9.15
C ALA A 103 0.47 7.28 -8.38
N ASP A 104 0.10 8.47 -8.81
CA ASP A 104 0.50 9.73 -8.16
C ASP A 104 -0.17 9.90 -6.81
N ALA A 105 -1.45 9.55 -6.70
CA ALA A 105 -2.17 9.58 -5.44
C ALA A 105 -1.57 8.61 -4.39
N LEU A 106 -1.12 7.42 -4.81
CA LEU A 106 -0.41 6.46 -3.95
C LEU A 106 0.92 7.03 -3.45
N ARG A 107 1.72 7.63 -4.34
CA ARG A 107 2.99 8.28 -3.96
C ARG A 107 2.74 9.36 -2.91
N GLU A 108 1.79 10.25 -3.16
CA GLU A 108 1.44 11.34 -2.24
C GLU A 108 0.92 10.81 -0.90
N TYR A 109 0.06 9.78 -0.91
CA TYR A 109 -0.48 9.16 0.29
C TYR A 109 0.62 8.59 1.19
N ILE A 110 1.58 7.85 0.60
CA ILE A 110 2.67 7.21 1.34
C ILE A 110 3.70 8.24 1.81
N GLN A 111 4.02 9.26 1.00
CA GLN A 111 4.91 10.36 1.39
C GLN A 111 4.39 11.14 2.61
N LYS A 112 3.08 11.15 2.83
CA LYS A 112 2.45 11.75 4.03
C LYS A 112 2.51 10.85 5.26
N ASP A 113 3.25 9.73 5.21
CA ASP A 113 3.41 8.75 6.29
C ASP A 113 2.07 8.24 6.86
N ARG A 114 1.12 7.99 5.98
CA ARG A 114 -0.21 7.49 6.36
C ARG A 114 -0.23 5.96 6.43
N PRO A 115 -1.10 5.35 7.27
CA PRO A 115 -1.18 3.89 7.43
C PRO A 115 -1.43 3.17 6.11
N PHE A 116 -0.47 2.34 5.69
CA PHE A 116 -0.46 1.64 4.41
C PHE A 116 -0.08 0.17 4.58
N LEU A 117 -0.76 -0.72 3.86
CA LEU A 117 -0.43 -2.14 3.75
C LEU A 117 -0.45 -2.58 2.30
N GLY A 118 0.72 -2.82 1.72
CA GLY A 118 0.89 -3.48 0.42
C GLY A 118 0.97 -4.99 0.57
N ILE A 119 0.21 -5.75 -0.23
CA ILE A 119 0.18 -7.21 -0.19
C ILE A 119 0.60 -7.77 -1.55
N CYS A 120 1.62 -8.63 -1.57
CA CYS A 120 2.12 -9.30 -2.77
C CYS A 120 2.52 -8.28 -3.85
N LEU A 121 1.89 -8.31 -5.03
CA LEU A 121 2.17 -7.34 -6.09
C LEU A 121 1.96 -5.89 -5.62
N GLY A 122 0.98 -5.62 -4.75
CA GLY A 122 0.78 -4.27 -4.20
C GLY A 122 1.98 -3.75 -3.39
N LEU A 123 2.77 -4.63 -2.76
CA LEU A 123 4.05 -4.27 -2.16
C LEU A 123 5.14 -4.11 -3.25
N GLN A 124 5.20 -5.01 -4.21
CA GLN A 124 6.23 -5.00 -5.25
C GLN A 124 6.19 -3.72 -6.09
N LEU A 125 4.99 -3.20 -6.38
CA LEU A 125 4.79 -1.97 -7.15
C LEU A 125 5.37 -0.71 -6.49
N LEU A 126 5.69 -0.75 -5.19
CA LEU A 126 6.32 0.37 -4.47
C LEU A 126 7.79 0.58 -4.84
N PHE A 127 8.46 -0.44 -5.40
CA PHE A 127 9.88 -0.38 -5.76
C PHE A 127 10.13 0.50 -6.99
N ASP A 128 11.41 0.79 -7.26
CA ASP A 128 11.81 1.60 -8.42
C ASP A 128 11.45 0.93 -9.74
N SER A 129 11.63 -0.40 -9.82
CA SER A 129 11.37 -1.15 -11.05
C SER A 129 11.23 -2.66 -10.81
N SER A 130 10.79 -3.37 -11.84
CA SER A 130 10.77 -4.83 -11.92
C SER A 130 11.45 -5.33 -13.19
N GLU A 131 12.11 -6.47 -13.09
CA GLU A 131 12.68 -7.21 -14.23
C GLU A 131 11.66 -8.16 -14.89
N GLU A 132 10.42 -8.23 -14.40
CA GLU A 132 9.37 -9.08 -14.96
C GLU A 132 8.97 -8.59 -16.36
N ASN A 133 9.17 -9.48 -17.36
CA ASN A 133 8.88 -9.19 -18.78
C ASN A 133 9.64 -7.98 -19.37
N GLY A 134 10.84 -7.67 -18.85
CA GLY A 134 11.65 -6.51 -19.20
C GLY A 134 11.63 -5.45 -18.10
N PRO A 135 12.53 -4.48 -18.15
CA PRO A 135 12.60 -3.45 -17.11
C PRO A 135 11.33 -2.56 -17.18
N VAL A 136 10.51 -2.62 -16.13
CA VAL A 136 9.30 -1.81 -15.97
C VAL A 136 9.45 -0.93 -14.74
N SER A 137 9.21 0.37 -14.88
CA SER A 137 9.24 1.31 -13.75
C SER A 137 8.07 1.09 -12.81
N GLY A 138 8.36 1.12 -11.49
CA GLY A 138 7.37 1.06 -10.43
C GLY A 138 6.97 2.44 -9.90
N LEU A 139 6.48 2.48 -8.66
CA LEU A 139 6.10 3.73 -7.99
C LEU A 139 7.31 4.51 -7.45
N GLY A 140 8.49 3.89 -7.30
CA GLY A 140 9.70 4.55 -6.82
C GLY A 140 9.60 5.08 -5.39
N VAL A 141 8.79 4.45 -4.55
CA VAL A 141 8.63 4.80 -3.13
C VAL A 141 9.69 4.10 -2.28
N ILE A 142 10.04 2.88 -2.65
CA ILE A 142 11.07 2.06 -1.99
C ILE A 142 12.22 1.85 -2.97
N PRO A 143 13.45 2.25 -2.65
CA PRO A 143 14.60 2.02 -3.52
C PRO A 143 14.84 0.53 -3.75
N GLY A 144 15.08 0.13 -4.99
CA GLY A 144 15.42 -1.23 -5.36
C GLY A 144 14.65 -1.78 -6.56
N VAL A 145 15.00 -3.02 -6.92
CA VAL A 145 14.46 -3.71 -8.10
C VAL A 145 13.83 -5.04 -7.70
N VAL A 146 12.60 -5.27 -8.14
CA VAL A 146 11.92 -6.56 -7.98
C VAL A 146 12.51 -7.55 -8.99
N ARG A 147 13.18 -8.60 -8.48
CA ARG A 147 13.89 -9.61 -9.27
C ARG A 147 13.29 -10.99 -9.07
N ARG A 148 13.51 -11.83 -10.07
CA ARG A 148 13.21 -13.26 -9.95
C ARG A 148 14.16 -13.92 -8.96
N PHE A 149 13.66 -14.88 -8.17
CA PHE A 149 14.51 -15.72 -7.35
C PHE A 149 15.52 -16.52 -8.21
N ASP A 150 16.74 -16.61 -7.70
CA ASP A 150 17.79 -17.39 -8.32
C ASP A 150 17.57 -18.90 -8.02
N SER A 151 17.02 -19.59 -9.01
CA SER A 151 16.77 -21.05 -8.91
C SER A 151 18.07 -21.88 -8.87
N SER A 152 19.23 -21.32 -9.25
CA SER A 152 20.52 -22.01 -9.17
C SER A 152 20.94 -22.31 -7.72
N LYS A 153 20.36 -21.58 -6.75
CA LYS A 153 20.56 -21.75 -5.30
C LYS A 153 19.62 -22.77 -4.66
N GLY A 154 18.94 -23.58 -5.47
CA GLY A 154 18.01 -24.63 -4.99
C GLY A 154 16.63 -24.08 -4.57
N LEU A 155 16.32 -22.83 -4.86
CA LEU A 155 15.01 -22.26 -4.61
C LEU A 155 14.02 -22.71 -5.69
N ILE A 156 12.86 -23.21 -5.26
CA ILE A 156 11.75 -23.56 -6.15
C ILE A 156 11.01 -22.28 -6.54
N VAL A 157 10.80 -22.07 -7.84
CA VAL A 157 10.05 -20.93 -8.37
C VAL A 157 8.86 -21.47 -9.16
N PRO A 158 7.61 -21.06 -8.83
CA PRO A 158 7.23 -20.09 -7.79
C PRO A 158 7.45 -20.64 -6.38
N HIS A 159 7.83 -19.76 -5.44
CA HIS A 159 7.95 -20.12 -4.03
C HIS A 159 6.60 -19.98 -3.35
N ILE A 160 6.03 -21.09 -2.85
CA ILE A 160 4.75 -21.14 -2.15
C ILE A 160 4.99 -21.90 -0.83
N GLY A 161 4.70 -21.24 0.30
CA GLY A 161 4.89 -21.86 1.61
C GLY A 161 4.72 -20.85 2.75
N TRP A 162 4.78 -21.37 3.96
CA TRP A 162 4.81 -20.59 5.19
C TRP A 162 6.26 -20.36 5.60
N ASN A 163 6.63 -19.11 5.78
CA ASN A 163 7.95 -18.69 6.23
C ASN A 163 7.81 -17.69 7.37
N ALA A 164 8.77 -17.72 8.30
CA ALA A 164 8.89 -16.68 9.30
C ALA A 164 9.51 -15.41 8.69
N LEU A 165 9.15 -14.27 9.27
CA LEU A 165 9.86 -13.01 9.05
C LEU A 165 10.93 -12.88 10.13
N GLU A 166 12.17 -12.65 9.74
CA GLU A 166 13.32 -12.42 10.60
C GLU A 166 13.65 -10.93 10.67
#